data_095aeee97fd874834fe25e1a515d3ccc
#
_entry.id   095aeee97fd874834fe25e1a515d3ccc
#
_cell.length_a   1.000
_cell.length_b   1.000
_cell.length_c   1.000
_cell.angle_alpha   90.00
_cell.angle_beta   90.00
_cell.angle_gamma   90.00
#
_symmetry.space_group_name_H-M   'P 1'
#
loop_
_entity.id
_entity.type
_entity.pdbx_description
1 polymer ?
#
loop_
_entity_poly.entity_id
_entity_poly.type
_entity_poly.pdbx_seq_one_letter_code
_entity_poly.pdbx_strand_id
1 'polypeptide(L)'
;MINLLLPWVLLALPIPLLMYLLPIKNQNQTAALKMPLLIQNASSQTYTVKNKKSPRVLFLLIWVLVVISASQPQWLGESVNVPTEGREMMIAVDLSGSMQVEDMQINGRTVNRLDMLKVLLGDFIERRTGDRLGLILFGDDAYMQTPMTFDRKTVQQMLDEAVLGLVGKQTAIGDAIALAVKRFDTKKDSNRVLLLLTDGQNTAGKITPEQALELAVAKDITIYSVGIGADVMIQNSIFGKRQINPSSELDEESLQQLASETGGYYFRARDSKGMGEIYELLDALEPIEQDQQQMRPLTALFYWPLTIALLLSLLYLIWVNLPVYKLKGASN
;
A
#
# COMPACT_ATOMS: atom_id res chain seq x y z
N MET A 1 9.82 -9.87 -20.00
CA MET A 1 11.22 -10.19 -20.33
C MET A 1 11.79 -11.12 -19.26
N ILE A 2 12.64 -12.11 -19.65
CA ILE A 2 13.29 -13.01 -18.66
C ILE A 2 14.60 -12.35 -18.24
N ASN A 3 14.81 -12.18 -16.95
CA ASN A 3 16.07 -11.71 -16.36
C ASN A 3 16.63 -12.81 -15.44
N LEU A 4 17.97 -12.93 -15.39
CA LEU A 4 18.66 -13.86 -14.51
C LEU A 4 19.25 -13.06 -13.34
N LEU A 5 18.88 -13.39 -12.10
CA LEU A 5 19.40 -12.71 -10.91
C LEU A 5 20.89 -13.03 -10.70
N LEU A 6 21.30 -14.28 -10.98
CA LEU A 6 22.65 -14.78 -10.77
C LEU A 6 23.24 -15.38 -12.06
N PRO A 7 23.56 -14.57 -13.10
CA PRO A 7 24.03 -15.06 -14.39
C PRO A 7 25.37 -15.80 -14.31
N TRP A 8 26.22 -15.46 -13.34
CA TRP A 8 27.52 -16.11 -13.13
C TRP A 8 27.41 -17.60 -12.74
N VAL A 9 26.26 -18.06 -12.23
CA VAL A 9 26.01 -19.48 -11.92
C VAL A 9 26.04 -20.34 -13.17
N LEU A 10 25.77 -19.80 -14.35
CA LEU A 10 25.87 -20.51 -15.63
C LEU A 10 27.31 -20.98 -15.95
N LEU A 11 28.32 -20.39 -15.34
CA LEU A 11 29.71 -20.87 -15.43
C LEU A 11 29.91 -22.26 -14.83
N ALA A 12 28.95 -22.77 -14.06
CA ALA A 12 28.98 -24.12 -13.54
C ALA A 12 28.53 -25.19 -14.57
N LEU A 13 27.94 -24.80 -15.72
CA LEU A 13 27.52 -25.74 -16.76
C LEU A 13 28.63 -26.67 -17.27
N PRO A 14 29.88 -26.22 -17.53
CA PRO A 14 30.94 -27.09 -18.04
C PRO A 14 31.54 -28.02 -16.98
N ILE A 15 31.23 -27.88 -15.69
CA ILE A 15 31.87 -28.68 -14.62
C ILE A 15 31.77 -30.21 -14.85
N PRO A 16 30.61 -30.81 -15.21
CA PRO A 16 30.54 -32.25 -15.46
C PRO A 16 31.40 -32.69 -16.63
N LEU A 17 31.52 -31.82 -17.66
CA LEU A 17 32.38 -32.10 -18.82
C LEU A 17 33.88 -32.07 -18.45
N LEU A 18 34.28 -31.08 -17.63
CA LEU A 18 35.64 -30.98 -17.09
C LEU A 18 35.97 -32.18 -16.20
N MET A 19 35.05 -32.63 -15.34
CA MET A 19 35.25 -33.83 -14.52
C MET A 19 35.40 -35.08 -15.37
N TYR A 20 34.73 -35.15 -16.53
CA TYR A 20 34.87 -36.28 -17.46
C TYR A 20 36.24 -36.32 -18.17
N LEU A 21 36.86 -35.17 -18.41
CA LEU A 21 38.18 -35.03 -19.06
C LEU A 21 39.32 -35.32 -18.07
N LEU A 22 39.10 -35.20 -16.77
CA LEU A 22 40.10 -35.52 -15.76
C LEU A 22 40.26 -37.04 -15.61
N PRO A 23 41.50 -37.60 -15.73
CA PRO A 23 41.73 -39.00 -15.57
C PRO A 23 41.52 -39.43 -14.11
N ILE A 24 40.37 -40.00 -13.83
CA ILE A 24 40.11 -40.60 -12.51
C ILE A 24 40.93 -41.88 -12.44
N LYS A 25 41.98 -41.87 -11.62
CA LYS A 25 42.80 -43.04 -11.34
C LYS A 25 41.96 -44.05 -10.60
N ASN A 26 41.40 -45.04 -11.33
CA ASN A 26 40.68 -46.16 -10.77
C ASN A 26 41.65 -46.95 -9.86
N GLN A 27 41.69 -46.66 -8.59
CA GLN A 27 42.22 -47.58 -7.61
C GLN A 27 41.18 -48.68 -7.40
N ASN A 28 41.25 -49.75 -8.19
CA ASN A 28 40.60 -50.99 -7.90
C ASN A 28 41.29 -51.63 -6.68
N GLN A 29 41.00 -51.08 -5.52
CA GLN A 29 41.25 -51.79 -4.25
C GLN A 29 40.18 -52.81 -4.10
N THR A 30 40.32 -53.96 -4.77
CA THR A 30 39.69 -55.19 -4.32
C THR A 30 40.25 -55.48 -2.95
N ALA A 31 39.54 -55.11 -1.88
CA ALA A 31 39.85 -55.61 -0.56
C ALA A 31 39.61 -57.14 -0.58
N ALA A 32 40.66 -57.87 -0.88
CA ALA A 32 40.64 -59.31 -0.76
C ALA A 32 40.56 -59.65 0.73
N LEU A 33 39.32 -59.86 1.23
CA LEU A 33 39.15 -60.49 2.52
C LEU A 33 39.76 -61.87 2.48
N LYS A 34 40.97 -62.04 3.10
CA LYS A 34 41.54 -63.35 3.38
C LYS A 34 40.67 -64.05 4.42
N MET A 35 39.71 -64.85 3.96
CA MET A 35 38.97 -65.74 4.87
C MET A 35 39.86 -67.00 5.14
N PRO A 36 39.94 -67.46 6.42
CA PRO A 36 40.57 -68.73 6.73
C PRO A 36 39.85 -69.90 6.11
N LEU A 37 40.56 -70.90 5.68
CA LEU A 37 40.24 -72.08 4.87
C LEU A 37 39.18 -73.02 5.42
N LEU A 38 38.10 -72.57 6.01
CA LEU A 38 37.08 -73.50 6.64
C LEU A 38 35.73 -73.59 5.87
N ILE A 39 35.60 -73.02 4.67
CA ILE A 39 34.37 -73.19 3.91
C ILE A 39 34.69 -73.70 2.50
N GLN A 40 35.03 -74.96 2.43
CA GLN A 40 35.37 -75.65 1.17
C GLN A 40 34.10 -76.16 0.39
N ASN A 41 32.90 -75.91 0.88
CA ASN A 41 31.65 -76.38 0.23
C ASN A 41 30.60 -75.29 -0.03
N ALA A 42 30.99 -74.01 -0.04
CA ALA A 42 30.04 -72.98 -0.52
C ALA A 42 30.16 -72.85 -2.03
N SER A 43 29.17 -73.34 -2.78
CA SER A 43 29.03 -73.12 -4.20
C SER A 43 29.23 -71.60 -4.46
N SER A 44 30.31 -71.30 -5.20
CA SER A 44 30.61 -69.90 -5.64
C SER A 44 29.52 -69.39 -6.56
N GLN A 45 28.42 -68.92 -5.96
CA GLN A 45 27.50 -68.06 -6.73
C GLN A 45 28.17 -66.72 -6.89
N THR A 46 28.86 -66.55 -8.00
CA THR A 46 29.42 -65.27 -8.41
C THR A 46 28.22 -64.38 -8.78
N TYR A 47 27.80 -63.57 -7.83
CA TYR A 47 26.84 -62.50 -8.12
C TYR A 47 27.57 -61.47 -9.00
N THR A 48 27.49 -61.63 -10.31
CA THR A 48 27.84 -60.54 -11.25
C THR A 48 26.81 -59.47 -11.11
N VAL A 49 27.12 -58.47 -10.31
CA VAL A 49 26.34 -57.22 -10.33
C VAL A 49 26.47 -56.64 -11.73
N LYS A 50 25.44 -56.86 -12.56
CA LYS A 50 25.38 -56.32 -13.90
C LYS A 50 25.29 -54.81 -13.77
N ASN A 51 26.41 -54.14 -13.94
CA ASN A 51 26.52 -52.73 -13.89
C ASN A 51 25.57 -52.13 -14.97
N LYS A 52 24.36 -51.69 -14.54
CA LYS A 52 23.44 -50.95 -15.40
C LYS A 52 24.20 -49.72 -15.90
N LYS A 53 24.42 -49.58 -17.18
CA LYS A 53 25.08 -48.41 -17.76
C LYS A 53 24.37 -47.17 -17.21
N SER A 54 25.05 -46.40 -16.38
CA SER A 54 24.53 -45.15 -15.85
C SER A 54 24.11 -44.24 -16.98
N PRO A 55 22.87 -43.72 -17.04
CA PRO A 55 22.40 -42.85 -18.11
C PRO A 55 23.07 -41.48 -17.98
N ARG A 56 24.30 -41.38 -18.48
CA ARG A 56 25.12 -40.15 -18.44
C ARG A 56 24.37 -38.93 -18.94
N VAL A 57 23.56 -39.12 -19.97
CA VAL A 57 22.71 -38.08 -20.56
C VAL A 57 21.69 -37.56 -19.55
N LEU A 58 21.06 -38.45 -18.76
CA LEU A 58 20.10 -38.07 -17.73
C LEU A 58 20.74 -37.21 -16.61
N PHE A 59 21.95 -37.60 -16.15
CA PHE A 59 22.68 -36.82 -15.17
C PHE A 59 23.07 -35.43 -15.70
N LEU A 60 23.49 -35.34 -16.96
CA LEU A 60 23.80 -34.07 -17.60
C LEU A 60 22.55 -33.19 -17.68
N LEU A 61 21.41 -33.76 -18.05
CA LEU A 61 20.13 -33.03 -18.12
C LEU A 61 19.69 -32.52 -16.74
N ILE A 62 19.77 -33.35 -15.71
CA ILE A 62 19.47 -32.94 -14.33
C ILE A 62 20.41 -31.80 -13.91
N TRP A 63 21.72 -31.92 -14.21
CA TRP A 63 22.71 -30.88 -13.88
C TRP A 63 22.37 -29.54 -14.56
N VAL A 64 22.04 -29.54 -15.85
CA VAL A 64 21.65 -28.35 -16.60
C VAL A 64 20.41 -27.70 -15.97
N LEU A 65 19.38 -28.48 -15.63
CA LEU A 65 18.18 -27.98 -14.98
C LEU A 65 18.45 -27.36 -13.60
N VAL A 66 19.32 -28.00 -12.80
CA VAL A 66 19.71 -27.46 -11.49
C VAL A 66 20.46 -26.14 -11.65
N VAL A 67 21.40 -26.03 -12.59
CA VAL A 67 22.15 -24.80 -12.84
C VAL A 67 21.25 -23.68 -13.36
N ILE A 68 20.30 -24.00 -14.26
CA ILE A 68 19.29 -23.02 -14.71
C ILE A 68 18.42 -22.57 -13.55
N SER A 69 17.98 -23.48 -12.69
CA SER A 69 17.22 -23.12 -11.49
C SER A 69 18.02 -22.22 -10.54
N ALA A 70 19.30 -22.57 -10.29
CA ALA A 70 20.18 -21.82 -9.42
C ALA A 70 20.54 -20.41 -9.96
N SER A 71 20.44 -20.19 -11.28
CA SER A 71 20.57 -18.85 -11.88
C SER A 71 19.40 -17.90 -11.58
N GLN A 72 18.35 -18.41 -10.90
CA GLN A 72 17.13 -17.68 -10.49
C GLN A 72 16.49 -16.89 -11.63
N PRO A 73 15.95 -17.55 -12.66
CA PRO A 73 15.23 -16.87 -13.73
C PRO A 73 13.97 -16.19 -13.16
N GLN A 74 13.79 -14.91 -13.53
CA GLN A 74 12.67 -14.08 -13.13
C GLN A 74 11.96 -13.53 -14.35
N TRP A 75 10.64 -13.52 -14.29
CA TRP A 75 9.82 -12.84 -15.28
C TRP A 75 9.57 -11.42 -14.85
N LEU A 76 10.01 -10.44 -15.62
CA LEU A 76 9.63 -9.06 -15.45
C LEU A 76 8.24 -8.86 -16.03
N GLY A 77 7.26 -8.56 -15.17
CA GLY A 77 5.93 -8.16 -15.56
C GLY A 77 5.90 -6.80 -16.25
N GLU A 78 4.70 -6.35 -16.63
CA GLU A 78 4.48 -5.01 -17.12
C GLU A 78 4.75 -4.00 -16.00
N SER A 79 5.27 -2.82 -16.38
CA SER A 79 5.49 -1.75 -15.42
C SER A 79 4.15 -1.29 -14.85
N VAL A 80 3.96 -1.44 -13.56
CA VAL A 80 2.85 -0.83 -12.83
C VAL A 80 3.37 0.49 -12.27
N ASN A 81 2.71 1.58 -12.66
CA ASN A 81 2.99 2.89 -12.11
C ASN A 81 2.47 2.90 -10.67
N VAL A 82 3.38 2.85 -9.70
CA VAL A 82 3.05 3.05 -8.30
C VAL A 82 3.34 4.52 -7.99
N PRO A 83 2.34 5.31 -7.63
CA PRO A 83 2.60 6.68 -7.17
C PRO A 83 3.44 6.59 -5.89
N THR A 84 4.67 7.07 -5.95
CA THR A 84 5.64 6.96 -4.84
C THR A 84 5.67 8.20 -3.98
N GLU A 85 5.26 9.34 -4.52
CA GLU A 85 5.21 10.62 -3.83
C GLU A 85 3.91 11.31 -4.24
N GLY A 86 2.85 11.03 -3.47
CA GLY A 86 1.61 11.78 -3.51
C GLY A 86 1.69 12.90 -2.47
N ARG A 87 0.98 13.98 -2.71
CA ARG A 87 0.75 15.01 -1.68
C ARG A 87 0.13 14.37 -0.46
N GLU A 88 0.47 14.92 0.70
CA GLU A 88 -0.17 14.59 1.94
C GLU A 88 -1.24 15.63 2.24
N MET A 89 -2.50 15.24 2.16
CA MET A 89 -3.62 16.11 2.45
C MET A 89 -4.37 15.61 3.68
N MET A 90 -4.35 16.40 4.75
CA MET A 90 -5.17 16.16 5.93
C MET A 90 -6.45 16.99 5.82
N ILE A 91 -7.58 16.35 6.00
CA ILE A 91 -8.91 16.99 6.00
C ILE A 91 -9.38 17.05 7.44
N ALA A 92 -9.59 18.25 7.96
CA ALA A 92 -10.13 18.49 9.30
C ALA A 92 -11.56 19.00 9.20
N VAL A 93 -12.50 18.23 9.73
CA VAL A 93 -13.95 18.48 9.65
C VAL A 93 -14.49 18.80 11.02
N ASP A 94 -15.18 19.92 11.12
CA ASP A 94 -15.91 20.35 12.31
C ASP A 94 -17.18 19.52 12.49
N LEU A 95 -17.37 19.00 13.71
CA LEU A 95 -18.59 18.29 14.14
C LEU A 95 -19.26 18.99 15.31
N SER A 96 -18.95 20.26 15.54
CA SER A 96 -19.56 21.08 16.60
C SER A 96 -21.06 21.27 16.42
N GLY A 97 -21.71 21.82 17.43
CA GLY A 97 -23.16 22.00 17.42
C GLY A 97 -23.66 22.95 16.34
N SER A 98 -22.87 23.92 15.91
CA SER A 98 -23.20 24.88 14.83
C SER A 98 -23.35 24.21 13.46
N MET A 99 -22.65 23.11 13.20
CA MET A 99 -22.78 22.32 11.96
C MET A 99 -24.15 21.67 11.78
N GLN A 100 -25.00 21.66 12.83
CA GLN A 100 -26.38 21.16 12.77
C GLN A 100 -27.34 22.13 12.10
N VAL A 101 -26.97 23.38 11.90
CA VAL A 101 -27.85 24.41 11.32
C VAL A 101 -28.26 24.02 9.89
N GLU A 102 -29.57 24.03 9.63
CA GLU A 102 -30.15 23.69 8.33
C GLU A 102 -30.28 24.96 7.48
N ASP A 103 -29.17 25.53 7.05
CA ASP A 103 -29.10 26.74 6.21
C ASP A 103 -28.58 26.46 4.79
N MET A 104 -28.26 25.20 4.49
CA MET A 104 -27.73 24.78 3.19
C MET A 104 -28.78 24.11 2.32
N GLN A 105 -28.58 24.12 0.98
CA GLN A 105 -29.47 23.50 0.03
C GLN A 105 -28.73 22.56 -0.92
N ILE A 106 -29.23 21.33 -1.05
CA ILE A 106 -28.79 20.37 -2.07
C ILE A 106 -30.02 19.93 -2.87
N ASN A 107 -29.98 20.13 -4.20
CA ASN A 107 -31.04 19.74 -5.11
C ASN A 107 -32.43 20.26 -4.67
N GLY A 108 -32.52 21.47 -4.12
CA GLY A 108 -33.74 22.10 -3.66
C GLY A 108 -34.29 21.60 -2.30
N ARG A 109 -33.53 20.76 -1.60
CA ARG A 109 -33.81 20.33 -0.22
C ARG A 109 -32.89 21.03 0.76
N THR A 110 -33.48 21.51 1.85
CA THR A 110 -32.70 22.09 2.96
C THR A 110 -32.04 20.95 3.73
N VAL A 111 -30.74 21.08 3.99
CA VAL A 111 -29.91 20.12 4.72
C VAL A 111 -29.05 20.86 5.73
N ASN A 112 -28.53 20.18 6.72
CA ASN A 112 -27.54 20.72 7.63
C ASN A 112 -26.16 20.86 6.96
N ARG A 113 -25.25 21.62 7.59
CA ARG A 113 -23.92 21.92 7.05
C ARG A 113 -23.06 20.67 6.90
N LEU A 114 -23.12 19.73 7.86
CA LEU A 114 -22.37 18.48 7.79
C LEU A 114 -22.82 17.59 6.63
N ASP A 115 -24.14 17.42 6.43
CA ASP A 115 -24.65 16.59 5.35
C ASP A 115 -24.29 17.16 3.96
N MET A 116 -24.35 18.50 3.80
CA MET A 116 -23.87 19.15 2.59
C MET A 116 -22.37 18.86 2.38
N LEU A 117 -21.58 19.01 3.44
CA LEU A 117 -20.14 18.79 3.38
C LEU A 117 -19.78 17.36 3.00
N LYS A 118 -20.47 16.37 3.57
CA LYS A 118 -20.25 14.95 3.24
C LYS A 118 -20.44 14.66 1.75
N VAL A 119 -21.51 15.18 1.15
CA VAL A 119 -21.79 14.97 -0.27
C VAL A 119 -20.68 15.58 -1.13
N LEU A 120 -20.34 16.85 -0.91
CA LEU A 120 -19.39 17.56 -1.75
C LEU A 120 -17.92 17.14 -1.50
N LEU A 121 -17.60 16.86 -0.24
CA LEU A 121 -16.26 16.36 0.12
C LEU A 121 -16.05 14.92 -0.36
N GLY A 122 -17.12 14.12 -0.42
CA GLY A 122 -17.08 12.78 -1.01
C GLY A 122 -16.62 12.82 -2.46
N ASP A 123 -17.23 13.67 -3.28
CA ASP A 123 -16.86 13.88 -4.68
C ASP A 123 -15.41 14.39 -4.83
N PHE A 124 -14.99 15.28 -3.91
CA PHE A 124 -13.63 15.79 -3.88
C PHE A 124 -12.62 14.68 -3.55
N ILE A 125 -12.88 13.86 -2.51
CA ILE A 125 -12.03 12.73 -2.13
C ILE A 125 -11.90 11.72 -3.28
N GLU A 126 -12.98 11.44 -3.99
CA GLU A 126 -12.97 10.48 -5.10
C GLU A 126 -12.06 10.91 -6.24
N ARG A 127 -11.99 12.21 -6.53
CA ARG A 127 -11.13 12.77 -7.58
C ARG A 127 -9.63 12.77 -7.21
N ARG A 128 -9.25 12.75 -5.94
CA ARG A 128 -7.86 12.83 -5.44
C ARG A 128 -7.06 11.54 -5.65
N THR A 129 -6.90 11.18 -6.93
CA THR A 129 -6.14 9.97 -7.32
C THR A 129 -4.64 10.22 -7.14
N GLY A 130 -3.98 9.42 -6.29
CA GLY A 130 -2.54 9.53 -6.04
C GLY A 130 -2.16 10.32 -4.79
N ASP A 131 -3.09 11.05 -4.16
CA ASP A 131 -2.85 11.74 -2.89
C ASP A 131 -2.98 10.78 -1.70
N ARG A 132 -2.20 11.02 -0.65
CA ARG A 132 -2.40 10.39 0.67
C ARG A 132 -3.35 11.28 1.46
N LEU A 133 -4.53 10.75 1.77
CA LEU A 133 -5.56 11.48 2.48
C LEU A 133 -5.65 11.00 3.92
N GLY A 134 -5.80 11.92 4.87
CA GLY A 134 -6.14 11.65 6.25
C GLY A 134 -7.36 12.45 6.68
N LEU A 135 -8.09 11.98 7.69
CA LEU A 135 -9.29 12.61 8.20
C LEU A 135 -9.16 12.87 9.69
N ILE A 136 -9.35 14.12 10.09
CA ILE A 136 -9.49 14.57 11.47
C ILE A 136 -10.94 15.03 11.66
N LEU A 137 -11.58 14.60 12.73
CA LEU A 137 -12.86 15.09 13.19
C LEU A 137 -12.64 15.87 14.48
N PHE A 138 -13.19 17.07 14.60
CA PHE A 138 -13.00 17.88 15.80
C PHE A 138 -14.30 18.52 16.29
N GLY A 139 -14.31 18.80 17.57
CA GLY A 139 -15.37 19.44 18.35
C GLY A 139 -14.75 19.98 19.62
N ASP A 140 -15.11 19.46 20.81
CA ASP A 140 -14.48 19.83 22.09
C ASP A 140 -12.95 19.48 22.11
N ASP A 141 -12.59 18.39 21.44
CA ASP A 141 -11.22 17.92 21.18
C ASP A 141 -11.08 17.52 19.70
N ALA A 142 -9.84 17.26 19.23
CA ALA A 142 -9.56 16.77 17.89
C ALA A 142 -9.14 15.30 17.89
N TYR A 143 -9.70 14.51 16.98
CA TYR A 143 -9.44 13.07 16.85
C TYR A 143 -9.06 12.69 15.43
N MET A 144 -8.03 11.85 15.30
CA MET A 144 -7.66 11.24 14.04
C MET A 144 -8.63 10.12 13.71
N GLN A 145 -9.51 10.34 12.75
CA GLN A 145 -10.47 9.33 12.29
C GLN A 145 -9.83 8.36 11.30
N THR A 146 -9.03 8.89 10.36
CA THR A 146 -8.29 8.07 9.40
C THR A 146 -6.87 8.60 9.28
N PRO A 147 -5.84 7.76 9.50
CA PRO A 147 -4.45 8.15 9.25
C PRO A 147 -4.22 8.33 7.74
N MET A 148 -3.09 8.95 7.37
CA MET A 148 -2.70 9.15 5.98
C MET A 148 -2.70 7.83 5.20
N THR A 149 -3.56 7.71 4.19
CA THR A 149 -3.73 6.52 3.36
C THR A 149 -4.00 6.88 1.89
N PHE A 150 -3.65 5.99 0.97
CA PHE A 150 -4.07 6.06 -0.44
C PHE A 150 -5.49 5.48 -0.66
N ASP A 151 -6.08 4.86 0.36
CA ASP A 151 -7.42 4.28 0.29
C ASP A 151 -8.50 5.35 0.51
N ARG A 152 -8.86 6.02 -0.57
CA ARG A 152 -9.90 7.06 -0.61
C ARG A 152 -11.28 6.54 -0.17
N LYS A 153 -11.57 5.26 -0.45
CA LYS A 153 -12.86 4.66 -0.08
C LYS A 153 -13.00 4.56 1.43
N THR A 154 -11.92 4.17 2.12
CA THR A 154 -11.89 4.15 3.58
C THR A 154 -12.05 5.56 4.15
N VAL A 155 -11.39 6.58 3.58
CA VAL A 155 -11.54 7.97 4.04
C VAL A 155 -12.97 8.45 3.86
N GLN A 156 -13.58 8.20 2.71
CA GLN A 156 -14.98 8.55 2.42
C GLN A 156 -15.96 7.83 3.36
N GLN A 157 -15.79 6.54 3.57
CA GLN A 157 -16.64 5.78 4.49
C GLN A 157 -16.57 6.34 5.91
N MET A 158 -15.36 6.65 6.41
CA MET A 158 -15.18 7.23 7.74
C MET A 158 -15.78 8.63 7.87
N LEU A 159 -15.80 9.41 6.78
CA LEU A 159 -16.50 10.69 6.73
C LEU A 159 -18.02 10.49 6.75
N ASP A 160 -18.55 9.53 6.01
CA ASP A 160 -19.97 9.24 5.95
C ASP A 160 -20.52 8.75 7.31
N GLU A 161 -19.69 8.02 8.06
CA GLU A 161 -20.01 7.55 9.41
C GLU A 161 -19.91 8.64 10.49
N ALA A 162 -19.33 9.81 10.19
CA ALA A 162 -19.22 10.91 11.14
C ALA A 162 -20.61 11.43 11.52
N VAL A 163 -20.85 11.65 12.81
CA VAL A 163 -22.12 12.11 13.36
C VAL A 163 -21.91 13.37 14.20
N LEU A 164 -22.82 14.33 14.06
CA LEU A 164 -22.81 15.57 14.84
C LEU A 164 -22.80 15.28 16.35
N GLY A 165 -21.95 16.01 17.06
CA GLY A 165 -21.78 15.86 18.50
C GLY A 165 -21.00 14.62 18.96
N LEU A 166 -20.44 13.83 18.02
CA LEU A 166 -19.60 12.68 18.35
C LEU A 166 -18.37 13.08 19.17
N VAL A 167 -17.80 14.24 18.85
CA VAL A 167 -16.57 14.79 19.47
C VAL A 167 -16.85 16.04 20.34
N GLY A 168 -18.09 16.25 20.74
CA GLY A 168 -18.52 17.40 21.55
C GLY A 168 -19.35 18.41 20.77
N LYS A 169 -19.61 19.56 21.40
CA LYS A 169 -20.46 20.62 20.81
C LYS A 169 -19.69 21.92 20.54
N GLN A 170 -18.52 22.07 21.13
CA GLN A 170 -17.62 23.21 20.96
C GLN A 170 -16.70 23.02 19.77
N THR A 171 -15.78 23.94 19.53
CA THR A 171 -14.93 23.96 18.34
C THR A 171 -13.48 24.18 18.74
N ALA A 172 -12.63 23.14 18.62
CA ALA A 172 -11.21 23.15 18.95
C ALA A 172 -10.35 23.22 17.67
N ILE A 173 -10.34 24.37 17.00
CA ILE A 173 -9.58 24.60 15.75
C ILE A 173 -8.08 24.42 15.97
N GLY A 174 -7.53 25.01 17.03
CA GLY A 174 -6.10 24.93 17.34
C GLY A 174 -5.63 23.49 17.55
N ASP A 175 -6.41 22.68 18.30
CA ASP A 175 -6.09 21.27 18.53
C ASP A 175 -6.16 20.45 17.22
N ALA A 176 -7.10 20.74 16.32
CA ALA A 176 -7.22 20.09 15.02
C ALA A 176 -5.99 20.35 14.13
N ILE A 177 -5.54 21.61 14.06
CA ILE A 177 -4.33 21.98 13.33
C ILE A 177 -3.09 21.34 13.96
N ALA A 178 -2.93 21.40 15.28
CA ALA A 178 -1.79 20.81 15.98
C ALA A 178 -1.73 19.28 15.81
N LEU A 179 -2.89 18.61 15.81
CA LEU A 179 -2.97 17.19 15.52
C LEU A 179 -2.56 16.87 14.08
N ALA A 180 -2.99 17.66 13.09
CA ALA A 180 -2.57 17.52 11.71
C ALA A 180 -1.05 17.69 11.57
N VAL A 181 -0.49 18.75 12.14
CA VAL A 181 0.97 19.02 12.15
C VAL A 181 1.76 17.84 12.72
N LYS A 182 1.27 17.24 13.81
CA LYS A 182 1.89 16.07 14.45
C LYS A 182 1.84 14.82 13.59
N ARG A 183 0.86 14.71 12.69
CA ARG A 183 0.58 13.49 11.91
C ARG A 183 1.16 13.52 10.51
N PHE A 184 1.51 14.68 10.00
CA PHE A 184 2.25 14.76 8.75
C PHE A 184 3.62 14.07 8.90
N ASP A 185 3.98 13.32 7.87
CA ASP A 185 5.26 12.61 7.83
C ASP A 185 6.41 13.62 7.77
N THR A 186 7.53 13.31 8.42
CA THR A 186 8.72 14.19 8.45
C THR A 186 9.56 14.12 7.17
N LYS A 187 9.09 13.45 6.13
CA LYS A 187 9.75 13.41 4.82
C LYS A 187 9.80 14.81 4.22
N LYS A 188 10.99 15.22 3.78
CA LYS A 188 11.25 16.59 3.32
C LYS A 188 10.63 16.96 1.96
N ASP A 189 10.19 15.96 1.18
CA ASP A 189 9.85 16.13 -0.24
C ASP A 189 8.33 16.02 -0.54
N SER A 190 7.46 15.99 0.48
CA SER A 190 6.00 15.96 0.26
C SER A 190 5.36 17.33 0.52
N ASN A 191 4.54 17.81 -0.40
CA ASN A 191 3.66 18.95 -0.16
C ASN A 191 2.61 18.56 0.89
N ARG A 192 2.59 19.29 2.01
CA ARG A 192 1.70 19.04 3.15
C ARG A 192 0.59 20.06 3.17
N VAL A 193 -0.60 19.58 2.94
CA VAL A 193 -1.80 20.41 2.85
C VAL A 193 -2.78 20.05 3.96
N LEU A 194 -3.24 21.02 4.71
CA LEU A 194 -4.36 20.90 5.64
C LEU A 194 -5.58 21.62 5.06
N LEU A 195 -6.66 20.90 4.83
CA LEU A 195 -7.97 21.46 4.49
C LEU A 195 -8.80 21.53 5.77
N LEU A 196 -8.98 22.73 6.31
CA LEU A 196 -9.75 23.02 7.52
C LEU A 196 -11.17 23.48 7.17
N LEU A 197 -12.17 22.76 7.61
CA LEU A 197 -13.57 22.98 7.31
C LEU A 197 -14.31 23.24 8.63
N THR A 198 -14.80 24.47 8.84
CA THR A 198 -15.48 24.90 10.07
C THR A 198 -16.55 25.94 9.75
N ASP A 199 -17.49 26.13 10.66
CA ASP A 199 -18.55 27.14 10.58
C ASP A 199 -18.55 28.11 11.79
N GLY A 200 -17.56 28.00 12.67
CA GLY A 200 -17.51 28.75 13.92
C GLY A 200 -16.16 29.38 14.24
N GLN A 201 -16.06 29.89 15.45
CA GLN A 201 -14.83 30.36 16.08
C GLN A 201 -14.24 29.31 17.02
N ASN A 202 -12.97 29.45 17.37
CA ASN A 202 -12.34 28.56 18.35
C ASN A 202 -12.92 28.79 19.76
N THR A 203 -13.63 27.81 20.32
CA THR A 203 -14.29 27.89 21.62
C THR A 203 -13.78 26.87 22.63
N ALA A 204 -12.99 25.90 22.19
CA ALA A 204 -12.44 24.83 23.02
C ALA A 204 -11.01 24.47 22.60
N GLY A 205 -10.46 23.44 23.20
CA GLY A 205 -9.12 22.95 22.92
C GLY A 205 -8.07 23.47 23.89
N LYS A 206 -6.87 22.89 23.82
CA LYS A 206 -5.71 23.23 24.69
C LYS A 206 -4.73 24.14 23.97
N ILE A 207 -4.74 24.15 22.66
CA ILE A 207 -3.85 24.91 21.79
C ILE A 207 -4.70 25.99 21.11
N THR A 208 -4.24 27.24 21.17
CA THR A 208 -4.93 28.33 20.48
C THR A 208 -4.65 28.28 18.97
N PRO A 209 -5.51 28.89 18.12
CA PRO A 209 -5.26 28.96 16.67
C PRO A 209 -3.90 29.61 16.33
N GLU A 210 -3.48 30.64 17.08
CA GLU A 210 -2.20 31.33 16.88
C GLU A 210 -1.00 30.40 17.18
N GLN A 211 -1.06 29.65 18.29
CA GLN A 211 -0.03 28.65 18.62
C GLN A 211 0.04 27.55 17.58
N ALA A 212 -1.11 27.10 17.09
CA ALA A 212 -1.18 26.09 16.05
C ALA A 212 -0.65 26.61 14.70
N LEU A 213 -0.86 27.90 14.38
CA LEU A 213 -0.31 28.58 13.24
C LEU A 213 1.23 28.59 13.26
N GLU A 214 1.84 28.95 14.39
CA GLU A 214 3.30 28.90 14.56
C GLU A 214 3.86 27.50 14.29
N LEU A 215 3.16 26.46 14.77
CA LEU A 215 3.56 25.06 14.51
C LEU A 215 3.43 24.69 13.04
N ALA A 216 2.37 25.14 12.35
CA ALA A 216 2.15 24.85 10.94
C ALA A 216 3.22 25.51 10.06
N VAL A 217 3.52 26.80 10.31
CA VAL A 217 4.57 27.54 9.61
C VAL A 217 5.95 26.92 9.83
N ALA A 218 6.28 26.52 11.08
CA ALA A 218 7.55 25.86 11.40
C ALA A 218 7.75 24.50 10.70
N LYS A 219 6.68 23.90 10.18
CA LYS A 219 6.68 22.60 9.50
C LYS A 219 6.38 22.69 8.01
N ASP A 220 6.32 23.88 7.44
CA ASP A 220 5.98 24.11 6.02
C ASP A 220 4.65 23.41 5.61
N ILE A 221 3.61 23.61 6.42
CA ILE A 221 2.27 23.07 6.15
C ILE A 221 1.40 24.19 5.60
N THR A 222 0.86 24.01 4.42
CA THR A 222 -0.10 24.93 3.80
C THR A 222 -1.50 24.66 4.34
N ILE A 223 -2.17 25.69 4.88
CA ILE A 223 -3.54 25.59 5.39
C ILE A 223 -4.52 26.25 4.41
N TYR A 224 -5.46 25.48 3.89
CA TYR A 224 -6.64 25.99 3.23
C TYR A 224 -7.80 25.97 4.19
N SER A 225 -8.33 27.13 4.54
CA SER A 225 -9.44 27.27 5.47
C SER A 225 -10.74 27.58 4.72
N VAL A 226 -11.80 26.85 5.07
CA VAL A 226 -13.13 27.00 4.46
C VAL A 226 -14.14 27.30 5.57
N GLY A 227 -14.66 28.52 5.56
CA GLY A 227 -15.77 28.93 6.42
C GLY A 227 -17.11 28.56 5.78
N ILE A 228 -17.93 27.76 6.49
CA ILE A 228 -19.18 27.20 6.00
C ILE A 228 -20.37 27.95 6.59
N GLY A 229 -21.42 28.23 5.81
CA GLY A 229 -22.69 28.73 6.31
C GLY A 229 -23.26 29.86 5.46
N ALA A 230 -24.59 29.94 5.39
CA ALA A 230 -25.29 30.98 4.67
C ALA A 230 -25.21 32.33 5.38
N ASP A 231 -25.26 33.42 4.61
CA ASP A 231 -25.31 34.77 5.19
C ASP A 231 -26.72 35.11 5.72
N VAL A 232 -27.73 34.45 5.17
CA VAL A 232 -29.14 34.76 5.45
C VAL A 232 -29.96 33.49 5.54
N MET A 233 -30.70 33.38 6.66
CA MET A 233 -31.67 32.32 6.88
C MET A 233 -33.02 32.93 7.28
N ILE A 234 -34.14 32.42 6.74
CA ILE A 234 -35.47 32.81 7.12
C ILE A 234 -35.99 31.87 8.18
N GLN A 235 -36.06 32.35 9.40
CA GLN A 235 -36.64 31.61 10.52
C GLN A 235 -38.12 31.96 10.67
N ASN A 236 -38.97 30.94 10.64
CA ASN A 236 -40.38 31.10 10.93
C ASN A 236 -40.60 31.15 12.45
N SER A 237 -41.12 32.28 12.95
CA SER A 237 -41.45 32.45 14.36
C SER A 237 -42.97 32.61 14.49
N ILE A 238 -43.50 32.43 15.71
CA ILE A 238 -44.93 32.70 16.03
C ILE A 238 -45.34 34.14 15.73
N PHE A 239 -44.34 35.05 15.67
CA PHE A 239 -44.57 36.50 15.37
C PHE A 239 -44.29 36.88 13.91
N GLY A 240 -44.11 35.87 13.02
CA GLY A 240 -43.79 36.11 11.61
C GLY A 240 -42.45 35.60 11.16
N LYS A 241 -42.09 35.90 9.91
CA LYS A 241 -40.81 35.54 9.31
C LYS A 241 -39.75 36.53 9.75
N ARG A 242 -38.65 36.02 10.38
CA ARG A 242 -37.49 36.83 10.74
C ARG A 242 -36.28 36.36 9.92
N GLN A 243 -35.57 37.32 9.39
CA GLN A 243 -34.29 37.09 8.74
C GLN A 243 -33.16 37.14 9.79
N ILE A 244 -32.36 36.09 9.85
CA ILE A 244 -31.22 35.98 10.74
C ILE A 244 -29.97 35.62 9.93
N ASN A 245 -28.79 36.01 10.45
CA ASN A 245 -27.52 35.52 9.93
C ASN A 245 -27.10 34.28 10.73
N PRO A 246 -27.17 33.07 10.15
CA PRO A 246 -26.83 31.85 10.85
C PRO A 246 -25.31 31.67 11.03
N SER A 247 -24.50 32.49 10.36
CA SER A 247 -23.02 32.41 10.39
C SER A 247 -22.39 33.56 11.20
N SER A 248 -23.15 34.15 12.14
CA SER A 248 -22.66 35.28 12.96
C SER A 248 -21.50 34.90 13.89
N GLU A 249 -21.31 33.61 14.17
CA GLU A 249 -20.25 33.10 15.03
C GLU A 249 -18.98 32.68 14.26
N LEU A 250 -18.98 32.78 12.92
CA LEU A 250 -17.82 32.44 12.11
C LEU A 250 -16.76 33.53 12.21
N ASP A 251 -15.57 33.16 12.66
CA ASP A 251 -14.39 34.04 12.75
C ASP A 251 -13.59 33.99 11.45
N GLU A 252 -14.04 34.77 10.46
CA GLU A 252 -13.40 34.84 9.15
C GLU A 252 -12.00 35.45 9.24
N GLU A 253 -11.74 36.36 10.19
CA GLU A 253 -10.44 37.01 10.34
C GLU A 253 -9.35 36.02 10.77
N SER A 254 -9.64 35.21 11.78
CA SER A 254 -8.73 34.13 12.23
C SER A 254 -8.48 33.11 11.13
N LEU A 255 -9.52 32.68 10.41
CA LEU A 255 -9.38 31.73 9.29
C LEU A 255 -8.58 32.28 8.12
N GLN A 256 -8.74 33.58 7.80
CA GLN A 256 -7.94 34.27 6.78
C GLN A 256 -6.48 34.36 7.19
N GLN A 257 -6.21 34.67 8.46
CA GLN A 257 -4.84 34.71 9.01
C GLN A 257 -4.18 33.33 8.91
N LEU A 258 -4.84 32.27 9.38
CA LEU A 258 -4.35 30.88 9.31
C LEU A 258 -3.95 30.50 7.88
N ALA A 259 -4.77 30.82 6.90
CA ALA A 259 -4.50 30.53 5.52
C ALA A 259 -3.35 31.38 4.94
N SER A 260 -3.41 32.69 5.09
CA SER A 260 -2.46 33.60 4.46
C SER A 260 -1.03 33.45 4.99
N GLU A 261 -0.84 33.25 6.29
CA GLU A 261 0.49 33.10 6.89
C GLU A 261 1.13 31.74 6.58
N THR A 262 0.35 30.73 6.17
CA THR A 262 0.84 29.41 5.74
C THR A 262 0.95 29.26 4.22
N GLY A 263 0.69 30.33 3.45
CA GLY A 263 0.75 30.33 2.00
C GLY A 263 -0.47 29.70 1.30
N GLY A 264 -1.55 29.42 2.06
CA GLY A 264 -2.81 28.94 1.51
C GLY A 264 -3.84 30.06 1.29
N TYR A 265 -5.11 29.66 1.13
CA TYR A 265 -6.22 30.58 0.87
C TYR A 265 -7.40 30.30 1.79
N TYR A 266 -8.11 31.38 2.17
CA TYR A 266 -9.42 31.29 2.81
C TYR A 266 -10.54 31.32 1.79
N PHE A 267 -11.53 30.47 1.98
CA PHE A 267 -12.72 30.40 1.16
C PHE A 267 -13.99 30.51 2.01
N ARG A 268 -15.02 31.11 1.45
CA ARG A 268 -16.33 31.21 2.08
C ARG A 268 -17.37 30.42 1.31
N ALA A 269 -17.83 29.31 1.90
CA ALA A 269 -18.86 28.46 1.31
C ALA A 269 -20.25 28.88 1.84
N ARG A 270 -21.00 29.60 1.04
CA ARG A 270 -22.35 30.08 1.38
C ARG A 270 -23.46 29.14 0.97
N ASP A 271 -23.18 28.33 -0.04
CA ASP A 271 -24.09 27.34 -0.61
C ASP A 271 -23.32 26.15 -1.22
N SER A 272 -24.06 25.15 -1.70
CA SER A 272 -23.47 23.97 -2.32
C SER A 272 -22.68 24.27 -3.60
N LYS A 273 -23.09 25.28 -4.36
CA LYS A 273 -22.41 25.66 -5.60
C LYS A 273 -21.07 26.31 -5.29
N GLY A 274 -21.04 27.27 -4.35
CA GLY A 274 -19.79 27.90 -3.91
C GLY A 274 -18.79 26.88 -3.33
N MET A 275 -19.26 25.87 -2.61
CA MET A 275 -18.40 24.78 -2.13
C MET A 275 -17.80 23.96 -3.28
N GLY A 276 -18.59 23.64 -4.32
CA GLY A 276 -18.09 22.95 -5.50
C GLY A 276 -17.01 23.74 -6.23
N GLU A 277 -17.21 25.05 -6.42
CA GLU A 277 -16.22 25.96 -7.03
C GLU A 277 -14.91 26.05 -6.22
N ILE A 278 -15.00 26.00 -4.87
CA ILE A 278 -13.83 25.95 -3.98
C ILE A 278 -13.03 24.66 -4.21
N TYR A 279 -13.68 23.53 -4.33
CA TYR A 279 -12.97 22.26 -4.57
C TYR A 279 -12.32 22.20 -5.95
N GLU A 280 -12.95 22.77 -7.00
CA GLU A 280 -12.34 22.92 -8.33
C GLU A 280 -11.10 23.81 -8.28
N LEU A 281 -11.16 24.89 -7.50
CA LEU A 281 -10.02 25.80 -7.32
C LEU A 281 -8.88 25.13 -6.56
N LEU A 282 -9.19 24.34 -5.50
CA LEU A 282 -8.20 23.55 -4.78
C LEU A 282 -7.53 22.50 -5.69
N ASP A 283 -8.29 21.90 -6.62
CA ASP A 283 -7.74 20.98 -7.62
C ASP A 283 -6.77 21.69 -8.57
N ALA A 284 -7.03 22.96 -8.91
CA ALA A 284 -6.16 23.78 -9.76
C ALA A 284 -4.91 24.33 -9.04
N LEU A 285 -5.06 24.73 -7.77
CA LEU A 285 -3.96 25.26 -6.95
C LEU A 285 -2.97 24.18 -6.55
N GLU A 286 -3.49 22.99 -6.33
CA GLU A 286 -2.72 21.81 -5.92
C GLU A 286 -2.83 20.72 -6.99
N PRO A 287 -2.16 20.87 -8.15
CA PRO A 287 -2.18 19.85 -9.20
C PRO A 287 -1.52 18.55 -8.72
N ILE A 288 -2.02 17.43 -9.20
CA ILE A 288 -1.50 16.10 -8.84
C ILE A 288 -0.10 15.95 -9.47
N GLU A 289 0.95 16.02 -8.67
CA GLU A 289 2.30 15.65 -9.12
C GLU A 289 2.41 14.12 -9.16
N GLN A 290 2.35 13.58 -10.37
CA GLN A 290 2.58 12.15 -10.61
C GLN A 290 4.08 11.91 -10.83
N ASP A 291 4.86 11.79 -9.79
CA ASP A 291 6.16 11.13 -9.94
C ASP A 291 5.92 9.61 -9.91
N GLN A 292 5.86 9.04 -11.12
CA GLN A 292 5.52 7.63 -11.34
C GLN A 292 6.79 6.79 -11.24
N GLN A 293 7.07 6.22 -10.08
CA GLN A 293 8.04 5.13 -10.03
C GLN A 293 7.45 3.88 -10.70
N GLN A 294 8.07 3.49 -11.81
CA GLN A 294 7.73 2.26 -12.50
C GLN A 294 8.24 1.05 -11.70
N MET A 295 7.39 0.46 -10.89
CA MET A 295 7.67 -0.84 -10.30
C MET A 295 7.28 -1.96 -11.27
N ARG A 296 8.24 -2.88 -11.53
CA ARG A 296 7.97 -4.08 -12.32
C ARG A 296 7.84 -5.27 -11.36
N PRO A 297 6.67 -5.89 -11.25
CA PRO A 297 6.50 -7.06 -10.42
C PRO A 297 7.40 -8.19 -10.95
N LEU A 298 8.19 -8.79 -10.05
CA LEU A 298 9.10 -9.87 -10.34
C LEU A 298 8.45 -11.19 -9.95
N THR A 299 8.21 -12.07 -10.95
CA THR A 299 7.79 -13.45 -10.68
C THR A 299 8.98 -14.39 -10.83
N ALA A 300 9.30 -15.11 -9.77
CA ALA A 300 10.38 -16.09 -9.77
C ALA A 300 9.95 -17.34 -10.55
N LEU A 301 10.78 -17.81 -11.49
CA LEU A 301 10.51 -19.00 -12.32
C LEU A 301 11.40 -20.20 -11.96
N PHE A 302 12.29 -20.08 -10.99
CA PHE A 302 13.29 -21.09 -10.65
C PHE A 302 12.69 -22.43 -10.20
N TYR A 303 11.46 -22.44 -9.68
CA TYR A 303 10.81 -23.66 -9.19
C TYR A 303 10.43 -24.63 -10.31
N TRP A 304 10.18 -24.17 -11.53
CA TRP A 304 9.86 -25.05 -12.67
C TRP A 304 11.02 -25.97 -13.06
N PRO A 305 12.21 -25.46 -13.38
CA PRO A 305 13.34 -26.33 -13.68
C PRO A 305 13.78 -27.17 -12.47
N LEU A 306 13.60 -26.66 -11.24
CA LEU A 306 13.92 -27.42 -10.02
C LEU A 306 13.01 -28.63 -9.84
N THR A 307 11.69 -28.46 -10.00
CA THR A 307 10.73 -29.55 -9.87
C THR A 307 10.96 -30.64 -10.93
N ILE A 308 11.27 -30.24 -12.19
CA ILE A 308 11.58 -31.20 -13.24
C ILE A 308 12.86 -31.98 -12.89
N ALA A 309 13.92 -31.32 -12.41
CA ALA A 309 15.17 -31.96 -12.01
C ALA A 309 14.93 -32.96 -10.86
N LEU A 310 14.14 -32.60 -9.86
CA LEU A 310 13.79 -33.47 -8.74
C LEU A 310 12.97 -34.70 -9.17
N LEU A 311 11.98 -34.50 -10.03
CA LEU A 311 11.18 -35.60 -10.59
C LEU A 311 12.02 -36.59 -11.39
N LEU A 312 12.91 -36.09 -12.25
CA LEU A 312 13.84 -36.93 -13.01
C LEU A 312 14.80 -37.71 -12.10
N SER A 313 15.30 -37.05 -11.06
CA SER A 313 16.16 -37.67 -10.04
C SER A 313 15.43 -38.81 -9.29
N LEU A 314 14.18 -38.53 -8.87
CA LEU A 314 13.33 -39.51 -8.17
C LEU A 314 13.00 -40.72 -9.07
N LEU A 315 12.61 -40.47 -10.33
CA LEU A 315 12.35 -41.54 -11.29
C LEU A 315 13.57 -42.40 -11.56
N TYR A 316 14.75 -41.78 -11.65
CA TYR A 316 16.00 -42.51 -11.78
C TYR A 316 16.29 -43.39 -10.57
N LEU A 317 16.09 -42.89 -9.38
CA LEU A 317 16.30 -43.61 -8.11
C LEU A 317 15.36 -44.78 -7.99
N ILE A 318 14.07 -44.63 -8.35
CA ILE A 318 13.09 -45.70 -8.43
C ILE A 318 13.54 -46.74 -9.45
N TRP A 319 13.93 -46.34 -10.64
CA TRP A 319 14.35 -47.25 -11.75
C TRP A 319 15.58 -48.06 -11.38
N VAL A 320 16.53 -47.51 -10.63
CA VAL A 320 17.74 -48.22 -10.16
C VAL A 320 17.40 -49.26 -9.10
N ASN A 321 16.48 -48.91 -8.17
CA ASN A 321 16.14 -49.74 -7.03
C ASN A 321 15.02 -50.78 -7.33
N LEU A 322 14.31 -50.66 -8.44
CA LEU A 322 13.33 -51.67 -8.82
C LEU A 322 14.02 -53.00 -9.13
N PRO A 323 13.69 -54.09 -8.37
CA PRO A 323 14.22 -55.44 -8.64
C PRO A 323 13.68 -55.91 -10.01
N VAL A 324 14.59 -56.28 -10.92
CA VAL A 324 14.21 -56.85 -12.19
C VAL A 324 13.79 -58.32 -11.89
N TYR A 325 12.51 -58.53 -11.64
CA TYR A 325 11.93 -59.87 -11.65
C TYR A 325 11.94 -60.40 -13.09
N LYS A 326 12.95 -61.23 -13.44
CA LYS A 326 12.86 -62.07 -14.61
C LYS A 326 11.78 -63.11 -14.37
N LEU A 327 10.62 -62.93 -14.99
CA LEU A 327 9.71 -64.07 -15.22
C LEU A 327 10.48 -65.12 -16.05
N LYS A 328 10.95 -66.18 -15.38
CA LYS A 328 11.34 -67.40 -16.11
C LYS A 328 10.07 -67.91 -16.77
N GLY A 329 9.99 -67.74 -18.08
CA GLY A 329 8.99 -68.41 -18.89
C GLY A 329 9.16 -69.91 -18.69
N ALA A 330 8.10 -70.58 -18.30
CA ALA A 330 7.96 -72.00 -18.41
C ALA A 330 8.02 -72.37 -19.90
N SER A 331 9.07 -73.07 -20.27
CA SER A 331 9.06 -73.81 -21.53
C SER A 331 8.93 -75.30 -21.13
N ASN A 332 7.79 -75.87 -21.46
CA ASN A 332 7.66 -77.31 -21.69
C ASN A 332 8.47 -77.70 -22.91
#